data_f5513bc72d161a8fad5fbd041055a482
#
_entry.id   f5513bc72d161a8fad5fbd041055a482
#
_cell.length_a   1.000
_cell.length_b   1.000
_cell.length_c   1.000
_cell.angle_alpha   90.00
_cell.angle_beta   90.00
_cell.angle_gamma   90.00
#
_symmetry.space_group_name_H-M   'P 1'
#
loop_
_entity.id
_entity.type
_entity.pdbx_description
1 polymer ?
#
loop_
_entity_poly.entity_id
_entity_poly.type
_entity_poly.pdbx_seq_one_letter_code
_entity_poly.pdbx_strand_id
1 'polypeptide(L)'
;IWFLREVHPKFISKIELGSGIPSVSYNLRNGGSALIDRKNPKQALPEIKKVAELINSNNYAVVIFPEGTRSKTGNPKPFAINGLKMLHKFAPDAYFLPVTINNSWKITKFGQFPLGLGTRLQFTIHEAMKSSDYKFEEIFEKTENIITTNIKI
;
A
#
# COMPACT_ATOMS: atom_id res chain seq x y z
N ILE A 1 -6.40 -10.00 0.75
CA ILE A 1 -6.29 -9.26 2.03
C ILE A 1 -6.92 -10.02 3.18
N TRP A 2 -7.92 -10.88 2.94
CA TRP A 2 -8.55 -11.73 3.97
C TRP A 2 -7.57 -12.59 4.77
N PHE A 3 -6.50 -13.08 4.16
CA PHE A 3 -5.44 -13.84 4.84
C PHE A 3 -4.61 -13.00 5.83
N LEU A 4 -4.70 -11.66 5.76
CA LEU A 4 -4.04 -10.74 6.71
C LEU A 4 -4.94 -10.34 7.89
N ARG A 5 -6.13 -10.90 8.04
CA ARG A 5 -7.10 -10.48 9.08
C ARG A 5 -6.56 -10.60 10.51
N GLU A 6 -5.71 -11.58 10.76
CA GLU A 6 -5.12 -11.83 12.08
C GLU A 6 -4.13 -10.73 12.51
N VAL A 7 -3.54 -10.04 11.55
CA VAL A 7 -2.62 -8.92 11.77
C VAL A 7 -3.28 -7.56 11.58
N HIS A 8 -4.59 -7.50 11.61
CA HIS A 8 -5.41 -6.28 11.53
C HIS A 8 -4.90 -5.25 10.50
N PRO A 9 -4.97 -5.52 9.20
CA PRO A 9 -4.36 -4.66 8.18
C PRO A 9 -4.95 -3.26 8.20
N LYS A 10 -4.08 -2.26 8.30
CA LYS A 10 -4.38 -0.83 8.17
C LYS A 10 -3.94 -0.36 6.79
N PHE A 11 -4.64 0.61 6.24
CA PHE A 11 -4.37 1.11 4.89
C PHE A 11 -3.86 2.55 4.92
N ILE A 12 -2.87 2.83 4.10
CA ILE A 12 -2.52 4.21 3.75
C ILE A 12 -3.28 4.56 2.48
N SER A 13 -4.32 5.35 2.64
CA SER A 13 -5.32 5.65 1.61
C SER A 13 -5.46 7.14 1.36
N LYS A 14 -6.00 7.50 0.19
CA LYS A 14 -6.34 8.89 -0.11
C LYS A 14 -7.40 9.41 0.85
N ILE A 15 -7.27 10.69 1.25
CA ILE A 15 -8.20 11.36 2.16
C ILE A 15 -9.66 11.37 1.63
N GLU A 16 -9.82 11.44 0.31
CA GLU A 16 -11.15 11.44 -0.32
C GLU A 16 -11.92 10.13 -0.10
N LEU A 17 -11.21 9.01 0.14
CA LEU A 17 -11.84 7.72 0.47
C LEU A 17 -12.42 7.68 1.88
N GLY A 18 -12.10 8.67 2.71
CA GLY A 18 -12.74 8.88 4.01
C GLY A 18 -14.19 9.36 3.92
N SER A 19 -14.70 9.66 2.72
CA SER A 19 -16.08 10.08 2.47
C SER A 19 -16.62 9.46 1.18
N GLY A 20 -17.94 9.41 1.03
CA GLY A 20 -18.60 9.01 -0.22
C GLY A 20 -18.94 7.52 -0.36
N ILE A 21 -18.23 6.60 0.28
CA ILE A 21 -18.56 5.16 0.24
C ILE A 21 -18.82 4.70 1.68
N PRO A 22 -20.08 4.54 2.12
CA PRO A 22 -20.42 4.43 3.55
C PRO A 22 -19.58 3.41 4.33
N SER A 23 -19.55 2.14 3.90
CA SER A 23 -18.82 1.09 4.62
C SER A 23 -17.29 1.27 4.57
N VAL A 24 -16.75 1.64 3.41
CA VAL A 24 -15.30 1.87 3.22
C VAL A 24 -14.86 3.09 4.02
N SER A 25 -15.58 4.20 3.89
CA SER A 25 -15.26 5.46 4.58
C SER A 25 -15.32 5.30 6.10
N TYR A 26 -16.32 4.58 6.61
CA TYR A 26 -16.43 4.28 8.02
C TYR A 26 -15.24 3.47 8.54
N ASN A 27 -14.90 2.37 7.85
CA ASN A 27 -13.77 1.52 8.25
C ASN A 27 -12.42 2.24 8.17
N LEU A 28 -12.20 3.06 7.13
CA LEU A 28 -10.95 3.81 7.01
C LEU A 28 -10.80 4.87 8.10
N ARG A 29 -11.87 5.54 8.50
CA ARG A 29 -11.83 6.57 9.56
C ARG A 29 -11.71 5.98 10.97
N ASN A 30 -12.42 4.88 11.22
CA ASN A 30 -12.53 4.31 12.57
C ASN A 30 -11.64 3.07 12.78
N GLY A 31 -11.13 2.48 11.70
CA GLY A 31 -10.30 1.28 11.75
C GLY A 31 -8.80 1.51 11.95
N GLY A 32 -8.35 2.75 12.24
CA GLY A 32 -6.92 3.07 12.45
C GLY A 32 -6.09 3.13 11.16
N SER A 33 -6.73 3.28 9.99
CA SER A 33 -6.05 3.51 8.72
C SER A 33 -5.62 4.98 8.58
N ALA A 34 -4.52 5.24 7.85
CA ALA A 34 -4.09 6.60 7.55
C ALA A 34 -4.83 7.14 6.31
N LEU A 35 -5.50 8.26 6.48
CA LEU A 35 -6.11 9.03 5.39
C LEU A 35 -5.21 10.22 5.06
N ILE A 36 -4.55 10.20 3.90
CA ILE A 36 -3.54 11.17 3.52
C ILE A 36 -3.93 12.01 2.31
N ASP A 37 -3.63 13.30 2.40
CA ASP A 37 -3.54 14.16 1.22
C ASP A 37 -2.12 14.08 0.66
N ARG A 38 -1.99 13.42 -0.47
CA ARG A 38 -0.68 13.22 -1.14
C ARG A 38 -0.02 14.49 -1.63
N LYS A 39 -0.80 15.57 -1.77
CA LYS A 39 -0.30 16.89 -2.17
C LYS A 39 0.15 17.72 -0.95
N ASN A 40 -0.18 17.29 0.25
CA ASN A 40 0.17 17.97 1.49
C ASN A 40 1.03 17.08 2.41
N PRO A 41 2.36 17.09 2.25
CA PRO A 41 3.25 16.29 3.09
C PRO A 41 3.14 16.60 4.58
N LYS A 42 2.80 17.85 4.96
CA LYS A 42 2.62 18.26 6.35
C LYS A 42 1.46 17.52 7.02
N GLN A 43 0.41 17.20 6.26
CA GLN A 43 -0.72 16.38 6.75
C GLN A 43 -0.39 14.89 6.67
N ALA A 44 0.21 14.43 5.56
CA ALA A 44 0.41 13.02 5.29
C ALA A 44 1.43 12.35 6.24
N LEU A 45 2.57 12.99 6.51
CA LEU A 45 3.65 12.37 7.27
C LEU A 45 3.27 12.03 8.72
N PRO A 46 2.59 12.91 9.50
CA PRO A 46 2.12 12.55 10.84
C PRO A 46 1.15 11.38 10.86
N GLU A 47 0.25 11.29 9.88
CA GLU A 47 -0.70 10.17 9.79
C GLU A 47 0.01 8.85 9.48
N ILE A 48 1.00 8.86 8.59
CA ILE A 48 1.82 7.67 8.30
C ILE A 48 2.61 7.26 9.55
N LYS A 49 3.15 8.22 10.29
CA LYS A 49 3.88 7.95 11.54
C LYS A 49 2.98 7.26 12.57
N LYS A 50 1.75 7.73 12.80
CA LYS A 50 0.79 7.08 13.71
C LYS A 50 0.56 5.62 13.33
N VAL A 51 0.39 5.34 12.05
CA VAL A 51 0.18 3.96 11.58
C VAL A 51 1.44 3.11 11.75
N ALA A 52 2.64 3.69 11.54
CA ALA A 52 3.90 3.00 11.82
C ALA A 52 4.06 2.62 13.30
N GLU A 53 3.63 3.50 14.21
CA GLU A 53 3.63 3.22 15.66
C GLU A 53 2.69 2.07 16.03
N LEU A 54 1.56 1.91 15.32
CA LEU A 54 0.64 0.77 15.53
C LEU A 54 1.25 -0.58 15.12
N ILE A 55 2.18 -0.60 14.17
CA ILE A 55 2.93 -1.82 13.82
C ILE A 55 3.71 -2.31 15.05
N ASN A 56 4.45 -1.41 15.70
CA ASN A 56 5.30 -1.76 16.82
C ASN A 56 4.50 -2.10 18.08
N SER A 57 3.42 -1.36 18.37
CA SER A 57 2.67 -1.50 19.62
C SER A 57 1.65 -2.64 19.62
N ASN A 58 1.07 -2.95 18.46
CA ASN A 58 -0.09 -3.83 18.35
C ASN A 58 0.12 -5.01 17.40
N ASN A 59 1.32 -5.17 16.84
CA ASN A 59 1.62 -6.16 15.81
C ASN A 59 0.65 -6.09 14.60
N TYR A 60 0.29 -4.87 14.20
CA TYR A 60 -0.59 -4.65 13.05
C TYR A 60 0.19 -4.64 11.74
N ALA A 61 -0.45 -5.07 10.65
CA ALA A 61 0.10 -4.91 9.31
C ALA A 61 -0.35 -3.58 8.69
N VAL A 62 0.50 -2.99 7.86
CA VAL A 62 0.19 -1.80 7.07
C VAL A 62 0.27 -2.11 5.59
N VAL A 63 -0.77 -1.77 4.85
CA VAL A 63 -0.82 -1.91 3.40
C VAL A 63 -0.64 -0.54 2.77
N ILE A 64 0.40 -0.42 1.96
CA ILE A 64 0.69 0.78 1.17
C ILE A 64 0.78 0.44 -0.31
N PHE A 65 0.22 1.30 -1.17
CA PHE A 65 0.38 1.23 -2.62
C PHE A 65 1.38 2.31 -3.04
N PRO A 66 2.65 1.95 -3.25
CA PRO A 66 3.71 2.95 -3.40
C PRO A 66 3.59 3.77 -4.70
N GLU A 67 2.96 3.24 -5.73
CA GLU A 67 2.66 3.99 -6.96
C GLU A 67 1.71 5.18 -6.72
N GLY A 68 1.02 5.19 -5.60
CA GLY A 68 0.11 6.26 -5.22
C GLY A 68 -1.18 6.34 -6.05
N THR A 69 -1.25 5.72 -7.20
CA THR A 69 -2.43 5.70 -8.07
C THR A 69 -2.45 4.42 -8.89
N ARG A 70 -3.63 4.01 -9.34
CA ARG A 70 -3.76 2.83 -10.21
C ARG A 70 -3.15 3.09 -11.58
N SER A 71 -2.44 2.10 -12.12
CA SER A 71 -2.06 2.09 -13.54
C SER A 71 -3.31 1.93 -14.41
N LYS A 72 -3.34 2.61 -15.56
CA LYS A 72 -4.40 2.45 -16.57
C LYS A 72 -4.03 1.46 -17.67
N THR A 73 -2.75 1.15 -17.78
CA THR A 73 -2.17 0.33 -18.87
C THR A 73 -1.53 -0.96 -18.38
N GLY A 74 -1.36 -1.12 -17.06
CA GLY A 74 -0.59 -2.20 -16.46
C GLY A 74 0.86 -1.83 -16.20
N ASN A 75 1.41 -0.81 -16.87
CA ASN A 75 2.77 -0.37 -16.61
C ASN A 75 2.91 0.20 -15.20
N PRO A 76 3.92 -0.21 -14.42
CA PRO A 76 4.16 0.33 -13.10
C PRO A 76 4.58 1.81 -13.19
N LYS A 77 4.23 2.56 -12.16
CA LYS A 77 4.68 3.94 -11.98
C LYS A 77 5.81 3.99 -10.96
N PRO A 78 6.65 5.02 -10.99
CA PRO A 78 7.68 5.21 -9.98
C PRO A 78 7.07 5.22 -8.58
N PHE A 79 7.75 4.59 -7.63
CA PHE A 79 7.28 4.50 -6.26
C PHE A 79 7.48 5.81 -5.50
N ALA A 80 6.48 6.20 -4.72
CA ALA A 80 6.57 7.35 -3.83
C ALA A 80 7.41 7.00 -2.59
N ILE A 81 8.57 7.62 -2.51
CA ILE A 81 9.62 7.32 -1.53
C ILE A 81 9.21 7.65 -0.09
N ASN A 82 8.53 8.80 0.11
CA ASN A 82 8.33 9.39 1.45
C ASN A 82 7.52 8.49 2.40
N GLY A 83 6.46 7.84 1.91
CA GLY A 83 5.64 6.95 2.72
C GLY A 83 6.42 5.73 3.21
N LEU A 84 7.16 5.08 2.32
CA LEU A 84 8.00 3.93 2.65
C LEU A 84 9.14 4.31 3.60
N LYS A 85 9.75 5.50 3.39
CA LYS A 85 10.82 6.02 4.26
C LYS A 85 10.33 6.26 5.69
N MET A 86 9.10 6.76 5.84
CA MET A 86 8.50 6.94 7.17
C MET A 86 8.22 5.60 7.85
N LEU A 87 7.68 4.61 7.13
CA LEU A 87 7.45 3.28 7.68
C LEU A 87 8.75 2.62 8.10
N HIS A 88 9.79 2.66 7.28
CA HIS A 88 11.12 2.14 7.60
C HIS A 88 11.70 2.81 8.85
N LYS A 89 11.60 4.13 8.95
CA LYS A 89 12.15 4.90 10.09
C LYS A 89 11.44 4.61 11.41
N PHE A 90 10.12 4.51 11.39
CA PHE A 90 9.30 4.43 12.62
C PHE A 90 8.83 3.02 12.97
N ALA A 91 9.08 2.04 12.10
CA ALA A 91 8.83 0.63 12.36
C ALA A 91 10.05 -0.24 11.99
N PRO A 92 11.19 -0.10 12.69
CA PRO A 92 12.43 -0.78 12.33
C PRO A 92 12.35 -2.31 12.45
N ASP A 93 11.52 -2.83 13.35
CA ASP A 93 11.32 -4.27 13.53
C ASP A 93 10.28 -4.89 12.59
N ALA A 94 9.62 -4.07 11.78
CA ALA A 94 8.64 -4.54 10.81
C ALA A 94 9.30 -5.24 9.63
N TYR A 95 8.51 -6.06 8.94
CA TYR A 95 8.90 -6.70 7.69
C TYR A 95 8.26 -6.00 6.50
N PHE A 96 9.06 -5.70 5.49
CA PHE A 96 8.59 -5.31 4.17
C PHE A 96 8.23 -6.57 3.39
N LEU A 97 6.97 -6.72 3.05
CA LEU A 97 6.46 -7.84 2.27
C LEU A 97 6.01 -7.34 0.89
N PRO A 98 6.87 -7.45 -0.15
CA PRO A 98 6.47 -7.05 -1.49
C PRO A 98 5.36 -7.96 -2.02
N VAL A 99 4.33 -7.34 -2.63
CA VAL A 99 3.22 -8.06 -3.26
C VAL A 99 2.97 -7.48 -4.64
N THR A 100 3.13 -8.31 -5.68
CA THR A 100 2.78 -7.93 -7.05
C THR A 100 1.34 -8.27 -7.35
N ILE A 101 0.60 -7.33 -7.92
CA ILE A 101 -0.80 -7.51 -8.33
C ILE A 101 -0.90 -7.35 -9.85
N ASN A 102 -1.10 -8.45 -10.54
CA ASN A 102 -1.25 -8.47 -11.99
C ASN A 102 -2.72 -8.37 -12.42
N ASN A 103 -2.95 -7.76 -13.58
CA ASN A 103 -4.25 -7.56 -14.22
C ASN A 103 -5.23 -6.61 -13.49
N SER A 104 -4.83 -5.95 -12.40
CA SER A 104 -5.73 -5.04 -11.66
C SER A 104 -6.24 -3.86 -12.50
N TRP A 105 -5.45 -3.40 -13.46
CA TRP A 105 -5.84 -2.34 -14.39
C TRP A 105 -6.99 -2.74 -15.33
N LYS A 106 -7.12 -4.02 -15.65
CA LYS A 106 -8.17 -4.55 -16.53
C LYS A 106 -9.57 -4.42 -15.93
N ILE A 107 -9.68 -4.38 -14.59
CA ILE A 107 -10.97 -4.17 -13.91
C ILE A 107 -11.56 -2.80 -14.26
N THR A 108 -10.72 -1.77 -14.38
CA THR A 108 -11.16 -0.40 -14.66
C THR A 108 -10.84 0.06 -16.07
N LYS A 109 -10.61 -0.89 -16.99
CA LYS A 109 -10.24 -0.59 -18.39
C LYS A 109 -11.28 0.29 -19.10
N PHE A 110 -12.55 0.11 -18.78
CA PHE A 110 -13.67 0.85 -19.35
C PHE A 110 -14.16 2.01 -18.46
N GLY A 111 -13.39 2.38 -17.42
CA GLY A 111 -13.77 3.40 -16.44
C GLY A 111 -14.23 2.78 -15.12
N GLN A 112 -15.06 3.53 -14.36
CA GLN A 112 -15.64 3.02 -13.11
C GLN A 112 -16.83 2.09 -13.35
N PHE A 113 -17.47 2.21 -14.49
CA PHE A 113 -18.58 1.38 -14.90
C PHE A 113 -18.68 1.37 -16.46
N PRO A 114 -18.92 0.21 -17.10
CA PRO A 114 -18.94 -1.13 -16.51
C PRO A 114 -17.55 -1.61 -16.08
N LEU A 115 -17.49 -2.43 -15.04
CA LEU A 115 -16.26 -3.09 -14.64
C LEU A 115 -15.84 -4.14 -15.67
N GLY A 116 -14.54 -4.37 -15.80
CA GLY A 116 -13.98 -5.43 -16.65
C GLY A 116 -14.33 -6.82 -16.09
N LEU A 117 -15.44 -7.39 -16.55
CA LEU A 117 -15.88 -8.72 -16.15
C LEU A 117 -14.91 -9.80 -16.64
N GLY A 118 -14.81 -10.90 -15.89
CA GLY A 118 -13.94 -12.03 -16.23
C GLY A 118 -12.45 -11.77 -16.01
N THR A 119 -12.05 -10.64 -15.45
CA THR A 119 -10.65 -10.34 -15.17
C THR A 119 -10.13 -11.25 -14.04
N ARG A 120 -9.12 -12.06 -14.35
CA ARG A 120 -8.42 -12.89 -13.36
C ARG A 120 -7.28 -12.07 -12.72
N LEU A 121 -7.47 -11.67 -11.47
CA LEU A 121 -6.41 -11.05 -10.67
C LEU A 121 -5.40 -12.11 -10.22
N GLN A 122 -4.12 -11.77 -10.32
CA GLN A 122 -3.04 -12.61 -9.80
C GLN A 122 -2.27 -11.83 -8.75
N PHE A 123 -2.15 -12.42 -7.54
CA PHE A 123 -1.33 -11.92 -6.47
C PHE A 123 -0.10 -12.80 -6.33
N THR A 124 1.08 -12.18 -6.33
CA THR A 124 2.34 -12.87 -6.04
C THR A 124 2.93 -12.26 -4.79
N ILE A 125 3.08 -13.06 -3.76
CA ILE A 125 3.73 -12.67 -2.50
C ILE A 125 5.19 -13.07 -2.62
N HIS A 126 6.09 -12.12 -2.36
CA HIS A 126 7.53 -12.32 -2.42
C HIS A 126 8.13 -12.50 -1.03
N GLU A 127 9.42 -12.73 -0.97
CA GLU A 127 10.14 -12.90 0.29
C GLU A 127 10.07 -11.64 1.16
N ALA A 128 9.84 -11.84 2.45
CA ALA A 128 9.79 -10.77 3.43
C ALA A 128 11.20 -10.31 3.80
N MET A 129 11.40 -9.00 3.87
CA MET A 129 12.68 -8.38 4.23
C MET A 129 12.50 -7.63 5.55
N LYS A 130 13.31 -7.94 6.57
CA LYS A 130 13.27 -7.22 7.83
C LYS A 130 13.81 -5.80 7.66
N SER A 131 13.08 -4.81 8.14
CA SER A 131 13.42 -3.40 7.97
C SER A 131 14.79 -3.05 8.54
N SER A 132 15.13 -3.57 9.71
CA SER A 132 16.41 -3.32 10.40
C SER A 132 17.64 -3.87 9.70
N ASP A 133 17.49 -4.86 8.81
CA ASP A 133 18.59 -5.55 8.17
C ASP A 133 19.14 -4.81 6.94
N TYR A 134 18.43 -3.75 6.52
CA TYR A 134 18.76 -2.99 5.32
C TYR A 134 18.75 -1.49 5.58
N LYS A 135 19.59 -0.74 4.83
CA LYS A 135 19.43 0.70 4.70
C LYS A 135 18.17 1.00 3.88
N PHE A 136 17.56 2.17 4.11
CA PHE A 136 16.32 2.52 3.43
C PHE A 136 16.43 2.45 1.90
N GLU A 137 17.49 3.00 1.36
CA GLU A 137 17.74 3.05 -0.09
C GLU A 137 17.79 1.64 -0.69
N GLU A 138 18.44 0.71 0.00
CA GLU A 138 18.58 -0.68 -0.44
C GLU A 138 17.26 -1.44 -0.41
N ILE A 139 16.50 -1.36 0.69
CA ILE A 139 15.20 -2.04 0.81
C ILE A 139 14.17 -1.44 -0.15
N PHE A 140 14.27 -0.13 -0.42
CA PHE A 140 13.42 0.55 -1.38
C PHE A 140 13.67 0.04 -2.81
N GLU A 141 14.92 0.05 -3.28
CA GLU A 141 15.31 -0.45 -4.60
C GLU A 141 14.95 -1.93 -4.79
N LYS A 142 15.24 -2.77 -3.79
CA LYS A 142 14.86 -4.18 -3.82
C LYS A 142 13.35 -4.35 -3.95
N THR A 143 12.57 -3.62 -3.16
CA THR A 143 11.10 -3.69 -3.19
C THR A 143 10.56 -3.25 -4.55
N GLU A 144 11.04 -2.14 -5.08
CA GLU A 144 10.63 -1.62 -6.39
C GLU A 144 11.00 -2.59 -7.51
N ASN A 145 12.22 -3.09 -7.52
CA ASN A 145 12.70 -4.04 -8.53
C ASN A 145 11.91 -5.36 -8.50
N ILE A 146 11.72 -5.96 -7.31
CA ILE A 146 10.96 -7.20 -7.15
C ILE A 146 9.53 -7.03 -7.71
N ILE A 147 8.86 -5.95 -7.38
CA ILE A 147 7.48 -5.73 -7.82
C ILE A 147 7.44 -5.45 -9.33
N THR A 148 8.28 -4.55 -9.84
CA THR A 148 8.23 -4.13 -11.25
C THR A 148 8.64 -5.22 -12.22
N THR A 149 9.63 -6.05 -11.89
CA THR A 149 10.06 -7.18 -12.72
C THR A 149 9.06 -8.33 -12.78
N ASN A 150 8.17 -8.43 -11.79
CA ASN A 150 7.14 -9.47 -11.74
C ASN A 150 5.76 -9.01 -12.26
N ILE A 151 5.64 -7.77 -12.74
CA ILE A 151 4.44 -7.29 -13.40
C ILE A 151 4.34 -7.92 -14.80
N LYS A 152 3.17 -8.50 -15.09
CA LYS A 152 2.80 -9.05 -16.40
C LYS A 152 1.71 -8.17 -16.99
N ILE A 153 1.91 -7.68 -18.21
CA ILE A 153 0.98 -6.82 -18.96
C ILE A 153 0.14 -7.65 -19.91
#